data_d4d21eeb0b251441af1ea83f775ab727
#
_entry.id   d4d21eeb0b251441af1ea83f775ab727
#
_cell.length_a   1.000
_cell.length_b   1.000
_cell.length_c   1.000
_cell.angle_alpha   90.00
_cell.angle_beta   90.00
_cell.angle_gamma   90.00
#
_symmetry.space_group_name_H-M   'P 1'
#
loop_
_entity.id
_entity.type
_entity.pdbx_description
1 polymer ?
#
loop_
_entity_poly.entity_id
_entity_poly.type
_entity_poly.pdbx_seq_one_letter_code
_entity_poly.pdbx_strand_id
1 'polypeptide(L)'
;YLTVPDLVERFSSTPSKIRGLLRDQYIAGIRIDGVLSIPAEFVRENETLEGLRGSLIQLADAGLTNDQAIAWLLSDNDELGCRPIDSLIAGHKAQVRRAAQSLAF
;
A
#
# COMPACT_ATOMS: atom_id res chain seq x y z
N TYR A 1 8.70 6.88 -5.67
CA TYR A 1 8.25 5.55 -6.12
C TYR A 1 9.44 4.63 -6.36
N LEU A 2 9.25 3.34 -6.11
CA LEU A 2 10.25 2.30 -6.29
C LEU A 2 9.80 1.35 -7.38
N THR A 3 10.76 0.81 -8.15
CA THR A 3 10.48 -0.21 -9.15
C THR A 3 10.69 -1.60 -8.55
N VAL A 4 10.32 -2.66 -9.29
CA VAL A 4 10.60 -4.04 -8.86
C VAL A 4 12.11 -4.26 -8.69
N PRO A 5 13.00 -3.85 -9.63
CA PRO A 5 14.45 -3.96 -9.40
C PRO A 5 14.93 -3.22 -8.14
N ASP A 6 14.38 -2.04 -7.84
CA ASP A 6 14.74 -1.31 -6.63
C ASP A 6 14.43 -2.11 -5.37
N LEU A 7 13.27 -2.77 -5.34
CA LEU A 7 12.87 -3.59 -4.20
C LEU A 7 13.68 -4.89 -4.10
N VAL A 8 14.04 -5.48 -5.23
CA VAL A 8 14.93 -6.65 -5.25
C VAL A 8 16.24 -6.33 -4.56
N GLU A 9 16.83 -5.18 -4.89
CA GLU A 9 18.07 -4.72 -4.27
C GLU A 9 17.86 -4.43 -2.78
N ARG A 10 16.83 -3.66 -2.47
CA ARG A 10 16.55 -3.21 -1.10
C ARG A 10 16.28 -4.37 -0.13
N PHE A 11 15.57 -5.40 -0.60
CA PHE A 11 15.20 -6.55 0.22
C PHE A 11 16.18 -7.72 0.08
N SER A 12 17.23 -7.57 -0.73
CA SER A 12 18.16 -8.67 -1.06
C SER A 12 17.37 -9.90 -1.50
N SER A 13 16.44 -9.70 -2.41
CA SER A 13 15.45 -10.69 -2.81
C SER A 13 15.54 -11.00 -4.32
N THR A 14 14.48 -11.51 -4.89
CA THR A 14 14.37 -11.84 -6.31
C THR A 14 13.14 -11.18 -6.92
N PRO A 15 13.12 -10.94 -8.25
CA PRO A 15 11.92 -10.40 -8.91
C PRO A 15 10.67 -11.24 -8.65
N SER A 16 10.81 -12.56 -8.63
CA SER A 16 9.69 -13.49 -8.36
C SER A 16 9.09 -13.27 -6.98
N LYS A 17 9.94 -13.10 -5.96
CA LYS A 17 9.47 -12.85 -4.59
C LYS A 17 8.79 -11.49 -4.45
N ILE A 18 9.33 -10.46 -5.11
CA ILE A 18 8.71 -9.14 -5.10
C ILE A 18 7.34 -9.17 -5.80
N ARG A 19 7.23 -9.86 -6.94
CA ARG A 19 5.94 -10.03 -7.62
C ARG A 19 4.94 -10.81 -6.75
N GLY A 20 5.43 -11.75 -5.94
CA GLY A 20 4.61 -12.46 -4.95
C GLY A 20 4.04 -11.52 -3.90
N LEU A 21 4.82 -10.56 -3.43
CA LEU A 21 4.32 -9.53 -2.48
C LEU A 21 3.22 -8.69 -3.10
N LEU A 22 3.35 -8.33 -4.38
CA LEU A 22 2.31 -7.60 -5.12
C LEU A 22 1.05 -8.45 -5.30
N ARG A 23 1.21 -9.71 -5.72
CA ARG A 23 0.10 -10.64 -5.91
C ARG A 23 -0.69 -10.87 -4.63
N ASP A 24 0.00 -11.02 -3.51
CA ASP A 24 -0.59 -11.33 -2.21
C ASP A 24 -0.96 -10.08 -1.40
N GLN A 25 -0.90 -8.91 -2.03
CA GLN A 25 -1.35 -7.63 -1.47
C GLN A 25 -0.56 -7.16 -0.26
N TYR A 26 0.68 -7.58 -0.11
CA TYR A 26 1.58 -6.99 0.88
C TYR A 26 2.01 -5.58 0.48
N ILE A 27 2.09 -5.33 -0.82
CA ILE A 27 2.33 -4.02 -1.42
C ILE A 27 1.45 -3.89 -2.66
N ALA A 28 1.34 -2.68 -3.19
CA ALA A 28 0.63 -2.42 -4.43
C ALA A 28 1.40 -1.40 -5.25
N GLY A 29 1.19 -1.44 -6.56
CA GLY A 29 1.85 -0.51 -7.47
C GLY A 29 0.93 -0.02 -8.56
N ILE A 30 1.32 1.08 -9.17
CA ILE A 30 0.66 1.66 -10.34
C ILE A 30 1.67 1.81 -11.48
N ARG A 31 1.17 1.88 -12.70
CA ARG A 31 2.04 2.11 -13.84
C ARG A 31 2.23 3.62 -14.04
N ILE A 32 3.49 4.04 -14.01
CA ILE A 32 3.91 5.42 -14.31
C ILE A 32 4.81 5.33 -15.52
N ASP A 33 4.39 5.95 -16.64
CA ASP A 33 5.10 5.90 -17.91
C ASP A 33 5.44 4.45 -18.34
N GLY A 34 4.49 3.53 -18.13
CA GLY A 34 4.64 2.12 -18.48
C GLY A 34 5.46 1.27 -17.50
N VAL A 35 5.97 1.87 -16.43
CA VAL A 35 6.79 1.17 -15.43
C VAL A 35 5.96 0.96 -14.15
N LEU A 36 5.90 -0.29 -13.68
CA LEU A 36 5.25 -0.61 -12.41
C LEU A 36 6.02 0.05 -11.27
N SER A 37 5.34 0.93 -10.54
CA SER A 37 5.93 1.79 -9.52
C SER A 37 5.19 1.61 -8.20
N ILE A 38 5.95 1.39 -7.13
CA ILE A 38 5.44 1.14 -5.79
C ILE A 38 5.75 2.38 -4.93
N PRO A 39 4.75 2.97 -4.25
CA PRO A 39 5.03 4.08 -3.32
C PRO A 39 6.10 3.70 -2.30
N ALA A 40 7.09 4.55 -2.13
CA ALA A 40 8.18 4.29 -1.18
C ALA A 40 7.66 4.13 0.25
N GLU A 41 6.56 4.79 0.58
CA GLU A 41 5.94 4.71 1.91
C GLU A 41 5.38 3.32 2.24
N PHE A 42 5.20 2.45 1.23
CA PHE A 42 4.64 1.11 1.42
C PHE A 42 5.66 0.12 1.97
N VAL A 43 6.93 0.50 2.03
CA VAL A 43 7.98 -0.36 2.52
C VAL A 43 8.80 0.35 3.60
N ARG A 44 9.33 -0.44 4.52
CA ARG A 44 10.33 -0.01 5.50
C ARG A 44 11.70 -0.44 4.96
N GLU A 45 12.72 -0.44 5.77
CA GLU A 45 14.09 -0.71 5.30
C GLU A 45 14.19 -1.98 4.45
N ASN A 46 13.75 -3.12 4.98
CA ASN A 46 13.83 -4.42 4.30
C ASN A 46 12.56 -5.25 4.49
N GLU A 47 11.43 -4.61 4.75
CA GLU A 47 10.15 -5.28 4.95
C GLU A 47 9.00 -4.39 4.48
N THR A 48 7.82 -4.99 4.31
CA THR A 48 6.61 -4.26 3.97
C THR A 48 6.05 -3.55 5.20
N LEU A 49 5.30 -2.47 4.97
CA LEU A 49 4.70 -1.68 6.05
C LEU A 49 3.62 -2.50 6.77
N GLU A 50 3.71 -2.57 8.09
CA GLU A 50 2.72 -3.26 8.91
C GLU A 50 1.35 -2.58 8.78
N GLY A 51 0.31 -3.40 8.64
CA GLY A 51 -1.07 -2.92 8.50
C GLY A 51 -1.47 -2.58 7.06
N LEU A 52 -0.50 -2.46 6.15
CA LEU A 52 -0.80 -2.11 4.76
C LEU A 52 -1.61 -3.21 4.07
N ARG A 53 -1.24 -4.47 4.23
CA ARG A 53 -1.94 -5.59 3.59
C ARG A 53 -3.41 -5.63 3.99
N GLY A 54 -3.70 -5.52 5.28
CA GLY A 54 -5.07 -5.50 5.77
C GLY A 54 -5.88 -4.34 5.20
N SER A 55 -5.26 -3.17 5.06
CA SER A 55 -5.91 -1.99 4.46
C SER A 55 -6.14 -2.19 2.96
N LEU A 56 -5.17 -2.73 2.23
CA LEU A 56 -5.33 -3.00 0.79
C LEU A 56 -6.45 -4.01 0.53
N ILE A 57 -6.51 -5.08 1.34
CA ILE A 57 -7.59 -6.06 1.24
C ILE A 57 -8.94 -5.41 1.52
N GLN A 58 -9.03 -4.60 2.56
CA GLN A 58 -10.25 -3.90 2.92
C GLN A 58 -10.72 -2.96 1.80
N LEU A 59 -9.80 -2.22 1.19
CA LEU A 59 -10.11 -1.32 0.08
C LEU A 59 -10.57 -2.08 -1.16
N ALA A 60 -9.94 -3.22 -1.46
CA ALA A 60 -10.36 -4.08 -2.57
C ALA A 60 -11.76 -4.65 -2.31
N ASP A 61 -12.06 -5.07 -1.09
CA ASP A 61 -13.37 -5.57 -0.70
C ASP A 61 -14.45 -4.47 -0.82
N ALA A 62 -14.06 -3.20 -0.64
CA ALA A 62 -14.94 -2.06 -0.84
C ALA A 62 -15.14 -1.70 -2.34
N GLY A 63 -14.45 -2.40 -3.24
CA GLY A 63 -14.60 -2.23 -4.68
C GLY A 63 -13.60 -1.28 -5.33
N LEU A 64 -12.57 -0.84 -4.60
CA LEU A 64 -11.54 0.03 -5.17
C LEU A 64 -10.56 -0.77 -6.03
N THR A 65 -10.17 -0.20 -7.16
CA THR A 65 -9.04 -0.71 -7.94
C THR A 65 -7.72 -0.42 -7.22
N ASN A 66 -6.62 -1.03 -7.65
CA ASN A 66 -5.30 -0.73 -7.11
C ASN A 66 -4.97 0.76 -7.16
N ASP A 67 -5.24 1.40 -8.30
CA ASP A 67 -4.95 2.83 -8.47
C ASP A 67 -5.77 3.68 -7.50
N GLN A 68 -7.05 3.33 -7.33
CA GLN A 68 -7.95 4.02 -6.41
C GLN A 68 -7.52 3.80 -4.96
N ALA A 69 -7.12 2.59 -4.60
CA ALA A 69 -6.65 2.26 -3.26
C ALA A 69 -5.38 3.03 -2.91
N ILE A 70 -4.43 3.09 -3.84
CA ILE A 70 -3.18 3.84 -3.65
C ILE A 70 -3.49 5.33 -3.51
N ALA A 71 -4.36 5.88 -4.36
CA ALA A 71 -4.77 7.28 -4.27
C ALA A 71 -5.43 7.59 -2.93
N TRP A 72 -6.28 6.69 -2.43
CA TRP A 72 -6.93 6.85 -1.13
C TRP A 72 -5.91 6.87 0.02
N LEU A 73 -4.95 5.94 -0.01
CA LEU A 73 -3.92 5.85 1.03
C LEU A 73 -3.00 7.06 1.07
N LEU A 74 -2.74 7.67 -0.08
CA LEU A 74 -1.80 8.80 -0.21
C LEU A 74 -2.47 10.17 -0.19
N SER A 75 -3.78 10.24 -0.04
CA SER A 75 -4.54 11.50 0.00
C SER A 75 -4.99 11.81 1.42
N ASP A 76 -5.07 13.10 1.76
CA ASP A 76 -5.56 13.52 3.06
C ASP A 76 -6.96 12.97 3.32
N ASN A 77 -7.18 12.50 4.53
CA ASN A 77 -8.43 11.91 4.97
C ASN A 77 -8.97 12.68 6.17
N ASP A 78 -10.15 13.26 6.02
CA ASP A 78 -10.75 14.09 7.07
C ASP A 78 -11.03 13.32 8.36
N GLU A 79 -11.44 12.07 8.25
CA GLU A 79 -11.71 11.20 9.40
C GLU A 79 -10.46 10.93 10.23
N LEU A 80 -9.30 10.80 9.56
CA LEU A 80 -8.03 10.51 10.21
C LEU A 80 -7.22 11.74 10.55
N GLY A 81 -7.51 12.88 9.92
CA GLY A 81 -6.75 14.11 10.10
C GLY A 81 -5.37 14.09 9.42
N CYS A 82 -5.08 13.10 8.61
CA CYS A 82 -3.82 12.94 7.87
C CYS A 82 -4.04 11.98 6.71
N ARG A 83 -3.00 11.71 5.92
CA ARG A 83 -3.09 10.64 4.91
C ARG A 83 -3.20 9.30 5.64
N PRO A 84 -4.02 8.35 5.15
CA PRO A 84 -4.08 7.02 5.76
C PRO A 84 -2.71 6.34 5.88
N ILE A 85 -1.83 6.53 4.89
CA ILE A 85 -0.48 5.96 4.93
C ILE A 85 0.32 6.48 6.13
N ASP A 86 0.19 7.76 6.47
CA ASP A 86 0.88 8.35 7.63
C ASP A 86 0.37 7.74 8.94
N SER A 87 -0.93 7.46 9.01
CA SER A 87 -1.54 6.79 10.16
C SER A 87 -1.01 5.36 10.30
N LEU A 88 -0.82 4.63 9.20
CA LEU A 88 -0.19 3.30 9.21
C LEU A 88 1.26 3.37 9.69
N ILE A 89 2.02 4.33 9.20
CA ILE A 89 3.42 4.51 9.61
C ILE A 89 3.50 4.80 11.11
N ALA A 90 2.54 5.54 11.65
CA ALA A 90 2.45 5.82 13.08
C ALA A 90 1.95 4.64 13.91
N GLY A 91 1.58 3.52 13.29
CA GLY A 91 1.14 2.32 13.98
C GLY A 91 -0.37 2.25 14.24
N HIS A 92 -1.17 3.10 13.62
CA HIS A 92 -2.60 3.20 13.85
C HIS A 92 -3.42 2.40 12.82
N LYS A 93 -3.06 1.15 12.59
CA LYS A 93 -3.68 0.30 11.55
C LYS A 93 -5.19 0.09 11.75
N ALA A 94 -5.63 -0.01 13.00
CA ALA A 94 -7.06 -0.22 13.30
C ALA A 94 -7.92 0.97 12.86
N GLN A 95 -7.41 2.19 13.03
CA GLN A 95 -8.10 3.41 12.62
C GLN A 95 -8.21 3.49 11.10
N VAL A 96 -7.14 3.13 10.38
CA VAL A 96 -7.14 3.10 8.92
C VAL A 96 -8.12 2.05 8.40
N ARG A 97 -8.14 0.88 9.02
CA ARG A 97 -9.08 -0.20 8.64
C ARG A 97 -10.53 0.25 8.81
N ARG A 98 -10.85 0.93 9.91
CA ARG A 98 -12.20 1.47 10.13
C ARG A 98 -12.57 2.52 9.09
N ALA A 99 -11.65 3.42 8.76
CA ALA A 99 -11.88 4.43 7.73
C ALA A 99 -12.13 3.78 6.37
N ALA A 100 -11.38 2.72 6.03
CA ALA A 100 -11.59 1.96 4.80
C ALA A 100 -12.94 1.22 4.80
N GLN A 101 -13.34 0.68 5.95
CA GLN A 101 -14.64 0.00 6.07
C GLN A 101 -15.81 0.95 5.81
N SER A 102 -15.68 2.23 6.12
CA SER A 102 -16.74 3.21 5.88
C SER A 102 -17.01 3.46 4.39
N LEU A 103 -16.14 3.00 3.50
CA LEU A 103 -16.33 3.07 2.05
C LEU A 103 -17.23 1.93 1.53
N ALA A 104 -17.40 0.86 2.30
CA ALA A 104 -18.23 -0.29 1.93
C ALA A 104 -19.67 -0.08 2.44
N PHE A 105 -20.64 -0.40 1.62
CA PHE A 105 -22.06 -0.25 1.96
C PHE A 105 -22.75 -1.59 2.06
#